data_cfa5f912069b8bbd3014a4b1b86f9149
#
_entry.id   cfa5f912069b8bbd3014a4b1b86f9149
#
_cell.length_a   1.000
_cell.length_b   1.000
_cell.length_c   1.000
_cell.angle_alpha   90.00
_cell.angle_beta   90.00
_cell.angle_gamma   90.00
#
_symmetry.space_group_name_H-M   'P 1'
#
loop_
_entity.id
_entity.type
_entity.pdbx_description
1 polymer ?
#
loop_
_entity_poly.entity_id
_entity_poly.type
_entity_poly.pdbx_seq_one_letter_code
_entity_poly.pdbx_strand_id
1 'polypeptide(L)'
;FAGWNYGMKVGGEVTPETLKPFGINVYELTESCTHIMQKGKASIEDMYADLLNLGAIFSVQDRATALVESYKEDLTEFSKSFETGKPLRVFVYDSGEDAPFTAGRYAMPTALIEAAGGKNIMDEFEKSWATVIWEEVVERNPEVVVIVNYGDVTAEQKREFMMSNPAFANIDAVKNDRFVTLEYVEATPGPRNISAIKTLAGAFWGN
;
A
#
# COMPACT_ATOMS: atom_id res chain seq x y z
N PHE A 1 5.29 18.14 9.28
CA PHE A 1 5.02 16.74 8.95
C PHE A 1 4.39 16.67 7.56
N ALA A 2 4.98 15.89 6.67
CA ALA A 2 4.48 15.66 5.33
C ALA A 2 4.33 14.14 5.11
N GLY A 3 3.10 13.69 4.88
CA GLY A 3 2.82 12.27 4.68
C GLY A 3 3.41 11.75 3.37
N TRP A 4 3.20 12.49 2.29
CA TRP A 4 3.74 12.17 0.97
C TRP A 4 4.46 13.37 0.36
N ASN A 5 5.45 13.10 -0.51
CA ASN A 5 6.15 14.15 -1.23
C ASN A 5 5.28 14.82 -2.34
N TYR A 6 4.04 14.43 -2.49
CA TYR A 6 3.09 15.02 -3.43
C TYR A 6 2.92 16.52 -3.23
N GLY A 7 2.97 17.00 -1.97
CA GLY A 7 2.95 18.41 -1.63
C GLY A 7 4.32 19.08 -1.58
N MET A 8 5.42 18.32 -1.65
CA MET A 8 6.79 18.80 -1.47
C MET A 8 7.71 18.26 -2.55
N LYS A 9 7.29 18.38 -3.82
CA LYS A 9 8.10 17.93 -4.96
C LYS A 9 9.44 18.66 -4.99
N VAL A 10 10.51 17.93 -5.27
CA VAL A 10 11.84 18.51 -5.52
C VAL A 10 11.70 19.59 -6.61
N GLY A 11 12.16 20.81 -6.31
CA GLY A 11 12.00 21.97 -7.19
C GLY A 11 10.63 22.65 -7.18
N GLY A 12 9.70 22.22 -6.29
CA GLY A 12 8.41 22.88 -6.06
C GLY A 12 8.54 24.16 -5.23
N GLU A 13 7.43 24.88 -5.07
CA GLU A 13 7.39 26.11 -4.25
C GLU A 13 7.53 25.82 -2.75
N VAL A 14 7.02 24.68 -2.28
CA VAL A 14 7.09 24.24 -0.88
C VAL A 14 7.94 23.00 -0.81
N THR A 15 9.16 23.15 -0.30
CA THR A 15 10.13 22.05 -0.12
C THR A 15 10.81 22.18 1.25
N PRO A 16 11.50 21.14 1.73
CA PRO A 16 12.32 21.26 2.94
C PRO A 16 13.30 22.44 2.88
N GLU A 17 13.90 22.71 1.72
CA GLU A 17 14.85 23.78 1.51
C GLU A 17 14.19 25.14 1.60
N THR A 18 13.00 25.33 1.02
CA THR A 18 12.27 26.62 1.06
C THR A 18 11.65 26.90 2.43
N LEU A 19 11.41 25.87 3.24
CA LEU A 19 10.88 26.00 4.61
C LEU A 19 11.97 26.25 5.66
N LYS A 20 13.18 25.77 5.42
CA LYS A 20 14.31 25.90 6.37
C LYS A 20 14.62 27.33 6.82
N PRO A 21 14.60 28.38 5.95
CA PRO A 21 14.83 29.76 6.37
C PRO A 21 13.80 30.29 7.38
N PHE A 22 12.62 29.67 7.45
CA PHE A 22 11.55 29.99 8.41
C PHE A 22 11.65 29.20 9.72
N GLY A 23 12.72 28.41 9.90
CA GLY A 23 12.88 27.54 11.08
C GLY A 23 11.95 26.33 11.08
N ILE A 24 11.34 25.99 9.94
CA ILE A 24 10.43 24.86 9.81
C ILE A 24 11.23 23.62 9.37
N ASN A 25 11.24 22.61 10.24
CA ASN A 25 11.77 21.30 9.91
C ASN A 25 10.69 20.42 9.27
N VAL A 26 11.07 19.62 8.28
CA VAL A 26 10.17 18.71 7.57
C VAL A 26 10.53 17.28 7.92
N TYR A 27 9.52 16.49 8.22
CA TYR A 27 9.62 15.03 8.31
C TYR A 27 8.71 14.43 7.23
N GLU A 28 9.31 13.69 6.31
CA GLU A 28 8.59 12.90 5.31
C GLU A 28 8.48 11.45 5.77
N LEU A 29 7.36 10.78 5.49
CA LEU A 29 7.22 9.36 5.76
C LEU A 29 8.19 8.54 4.93
N THR A 30 8.71 7.47 5.51
CA THR A 30 9.75 6.61 4.93
C THR A 30 9.38 6.08 3.54
N GLU A 31 8.10 5.79 3.28
CA GLU A 31 7.63 5.39 1.95
C GLU A 31 7.98 6.42 0.87
N SER A 32 7.85 7.71 1.16
CA SER A 32 8.08 8.79 0.21
C SER A 32 9.54 9.18 0.00
N CYS A 33 10.44 8.70 0.86
CA CYS A 33 11.85 9.11 0.87
C CYS A 33 12.73 8.43 -0.20
N THR A 34 12.15 7.83 -1.24
CA THR A 34 12.89 7.16 -2.33
C THR A 34 13.83 8.08 -3.11
N HIS A 35 13.60 9.40 -3.05
CA HIS A 35 14.43 10.43 -3.71
C HIS A 35 15.70 10.79 -2.93
N ILE A 36 15.77 10.44 -1.64
CA ILE A 36 16.92 10.74 -0.75
C ILE A 36 17.48 9.48 -0.08
N MET A 37 16.77 8.36 -0.11
CA MET A 37 17.19 7.10 0.49
C MET A 37 17.21 5.99 -0.57
N GLN A 38 18.27 5.19 -0.58
CA GLN A 38 18.24 3.93 -1.32
C GLN A 38 17.30 2.96 -0.60
N LYS A 39 16.23 2.58 -1.26
CA LYS A 39 15.20 1.69 -0.74
C LYS A 39 15.08 0.48 -1.64
N GLY A 40 15.17 -0.71 -1.05
CA GLY A 40 14.98 -1.96 -1.79
C GLY A 40 13.52 -2.21 -2.16
N LYS A 41 12.63 -2.01 -1.19
CA LYS A 41 11.19 -2.29 -1.29
C LYS A 41 10.44 -1.62 -0.13
N ALA A 42 9.13 -1.36 -0.31
CA ALA A 42 8.26 -0.96 0.80
C ALA A 42 8.11 -2.10 1.80
N SER A 43 8.06 -1.78 3.08
CA SER A 43 7.91 -2.74 4.17
C SER A 43 7.03 -2.16 5.27
N ILE A 44 6.36 -3.02 6.02
CA ILE A 44 5.63 -2.59 7.23
C ILE A 44 6.60 -2.00 8.29
N GLU A 45 7.87 -2.37 8.26
CA GLU A 45 8.90 -1.78 9.12
C GLU A 45 9.10 -0.28 8.83
N ASP A 46 8.79 0.20 7.61
CA ASP A 46 8.81 1.63 7.29
C ASP A 46 7.80 2.40 8.15
N MET A 47 6.59 1.86 8.29
CA MET A 47 5.54 2.45 9.15
C MET A 47 5.93 2.41 10.62
N TYR A 48 6.56 1.33 11.10
CA TYR A 48 7.07 1.26 12.46
C TYR A 48 8.18 2.28 12.72
N ALA A 49 9.11 2.44 11.77
CA ALA A 49 10.14 3.47 11.86
C ALA A 49 9.56 4.88 11.92
N ASP A 50 8.54 5.16 11.11
CA ASP A 50 7.85 6.45 11.11
C ASP A 50 7.19 6.73 12.46
N LEU A 51 6.52 5.76 13.07
CA LEU A 51 5.91 5.89 14.40
C LEU A 51 6.97 6.18 15.48
N LEU A 52 8.09 5.46 15.47
CA LEU A 52 9.18 5.67 16.42
C LEU A 52 9.85 7.05 16.25
N ASN A 53 10.06 7.47 15.01
CA ASN A 53 10.62 8.79 14.69
C ASN A 53 9.68 9.91 15.13
N LEU A 54 8.37 9.79 14.89
CA LEU A 54 7.37 10.73 15.39
C LEU A 54 7.35 10.74 16.93
N GLY A 55 7.48 9.56 17.56
CA GLY A 55 7.62 9.45 19.02
C GLY A 55 8.80 10.26 19.55
N ALA A 56 9.96 10.21 18.87
CA ALA A 56 11.15 10.97 19.22
C ALA A 56 10.93 12.49 19.00
N ILE A 57 10.37 12.87 17.84
CA ILE A 57 10.11 14.28 17.49
C ILE A 57 9.18 14.95 18.52
N PHE A 58 8.14 14.24 18.98
CA PHE A 58 7.15 14.75 19.92
C PHE A 58 7.44 14.41 21.39
N SER A 59 8.60 13.82 21.71
CA SER A 59 9.02 13.42 23.06
C SER A 59 8.02 12.47 23.75
N VAL A 60 7.51 11.50 23.01
CA VAL A 60 6.58 10.45 23.46
C VAL A 60 7.09 9.04 23.09
N GLN A 61 8.41 8.82 23.19
CA GLN A 61 9.10 7.61 22.76
C GLN A 61 8.52 6.34 23.38
N ASP A 62 8.27 6.34 24.70
CA ASP A 62 7.75 5.15 25.40
C ASP A 62 6.38 4.74 24.83
N ARG A 63 5.52 5.72 24.51
CA ARG A 63 4.22 5.46 23.90
C ARG A 63 4.36 4.93 22.49
N ALA A 64 5.27 5.47 21.70
CA ALA A 64 5.52 5.01 20.33
C ALA A 64 6.08 3.58 20.33
N THR A 65 7.03 3.29 21.22
CA THR A 65 7.60 1.95 21.37
C THR A 65 6.52 0.93 21.77
N ALA A 66 5.76 1.22 22.81
CA ALA A 66 4.68 0.33 23.26
C ALA A 66 3.64 0.07 22.14
N LEU A 67 3.32 1.10 21.33
CA LEU A 67 2.40 0.96 20.20
C LEU A 67 2.97 0.03 19.12
N VAL A 68 4.24 0.22 18.73
CA VAL A 68 4.89 -0.63 17.72
C VAL A 68 5.01 -2.07 18.20
N GLU A 69 5.37 -2.29 19.47
CA GLU A 69 5.42 -3.63 20.06
C GLU A 69 4.05 -4.29 20.03
N SER A 70 2.99 -3.58 20.43
CA SER A 70 1.63 -4.13 20.39
C SER A 70 1.18 -4.50 18.96
N TYR A 71 1.59 -3.74 17.94
CA TYR A 71 1.29 -4.07 16.54
C TYR A 71 2.04 -5.31 16.07
N LYS A 72 3.31 -5.47 16.44
CA LYS A 72 4.11 -6.65 16.13
C LYS A 72 3.55 -7.91 16.78
N GLU A 73 3.15 -7.81 18.04
CA GLU A 73 2.50 -8.90 18.77
C GLU A 73 1.17 -9.27 18.12
N ASP A 74 0.34 -8.29 17.80
CA ASP A 74 -0.97 -8.45 17.18
C ASP A 74 -0.88 -9.13 15.81
N LEU A 75 0.05 -8.73 14.95
CA LEU A 75 0.27 -9.40 13.65
C LEU A 75 0.87 -10.80 13.83
N THR A 76 1.77 -11.00 14.80
CA THR A 76 2.34 -12.31 15.10
C THR A 76 1.27 -13.29 15.58
N GLU A 77 0.37 -12.86 16.45
CA GLU A 77 -0.73 -13.69 16.93
C GLU A 77 -1.73 -13.96 15.80
N PHE A 78 -2.07 -12.94 15.04
CA PHE A 78 -2.99 -13.05 13.91
C PHE A 78 -2.46 -14.02 12.83
N SER A 79 -1.15 -13.97 12.53
CA SER A 79 -0.53 -14.86 11.53
C SER A 79 -0.64 -16.36 11.88
N LYS A 80 -0.79 -16.70 13.16
CA LYS A 80 -0.99 -18.10 13.60
C LYS A 80 -2.38 -18.64 13.26
N SER A 81 -3.35 -17.76 12.96
CA SER A 81 -4.72 -18.16 12.60
C SER A 81 -4.88 -18.60 11.14
N PHE A 82 -3.83 -18.49 10.32
CA PHE A 82 -3.85 -18.87 8.91
C PHE A 82 -2.68 -19.79 8.58
N GLU A 83 -2.98 -20.82 7.77
CA GLU A 83 -1.94 -21.53 7.04
C GLU A 83 -1.75 -20.83 5.68
N THR A 84 -0.63 -20.15 5.50
CA THR A 84 -0.29 -19.52 4.23
C THR A 84 0.25 -20.56 3.25
N GLY A 85 -0.35 -20.64 2.07
CA GLY A 85 0.14 -21.44 0.96
C GLY A 85 1.23 -20.73 0.17
N LYS A 86 1.31 -21.05 -1.12
CA LYS A 86 2.11 -20.27 -2.08
C LYS A 86 1.54 -18.85 -2.15
N PRO A 87 2.39 -17.79 -2.12
CA PRO A 87 1.92 -16.41 -2.21
C PRO A 87 0.97 -16.20 -3.39
N LEU A 88 -0.22 -15.66 -3.11
CA LEU A 88 -1.21 -15.35 -4.14
C LEU A 88 -0.75 -14.15 -4.98
N ARG A 89 -0.99 -14.22 -6.29
CA ARG A 89 -0.75 -13.10 -7.20
C ARG A 89 -1.84 -12.04 -6.99
N VAL A 90 -1.44 -10.84 -6.60
CA VAL A 90 -2.36 -9.76 -6.23
C VAL A 90 -2.13 -8.56 -7.12
N PHE A 91 -3.19 -7.98 -7.65
CA PHE A 91 -3.16 -6.72 -8.38
C PHE A 91 -3.79 -5.62 -7.52
N VAL A 92 -3.16 -4.44 -7.47
CA VAL A 92 -3.73 -3.26 -6.82
C VAL A 92 -4.36 -2.37 -7.89
N TYR A 93 -5.65 -2.09 -7.77
CA TYR A 93 -6.36 -1.20 -8.67
C TYR A 93 -6.81 0.05 -7.91
N ASP A 94 -6.14 1.19 -8.17
CA ASP A 94 -6.49 2.48 -7.60
C ASP A 94 -7.49 3.22 -8.48
N SER A 95 -7.16 3.42 -9.75
CA SER A 95 -7.97 4.21 -10.68
C SER A 95 -7.57 3.93 -12.15
N GLY A 96 -8.26 4.57 -13.09
CA GLY A 96 -7.93 4.54 -14.52
C GLY A 96 -8.56 3.37 -15.26
N GLU A 97 -9.58 3.66 -16.11
CA GLU A 97 -10.25 2.65 -16.94
C GLU A 97 -9.48 2.36 -18.24
N ASP A 98 -8.91 3.38 -18.86
CA ASP A 98 -8.10 3.21 -20.08
C ASP A 98 -6.73 2.59 -19.77
N ALA A 99 -6.12 3.01 -18.68
CA ALA A 99 -4.84 2.49 -18.23
C ALA A 99 -4.79 2.53 -16.68
N PRO A 100 -4.64 1.38 -16.00
CA PRO A 100 -4.77 1.33 -14.55
C PRO A 100 -3.60 1.99 -13.84
N PHE A 101 -3.93 2.78 -12.82
CA PHE A 101 -2.98 3.30 -11.84
C PHE A 101 -2.86 2.29 -10.70
N THR A 102 -1.65 1.89 -10.36
CA THR A 102 -1.37 0.77 -9.47
C THR A 102 -0.16 1.02 -8.58
N ALA A 103 -0.08 0.25 -7.50
CA ALA A 103 1.04 0.24 -6.58
C ALA A 103 2.23 -0.53 -7.15
N GLY A 104 3.40 0.09 -7.15
CA GLY A 104 4.68 -0.53 -7.47
C GLY A 104 5.45 -0.97 -6.21
N ARG A 105 6.76 -1.22 -6.39
CA ARG A 105 7.66 -1.76 -5.35
C ARG A 105 7.72 -0.92 -4.07
N TYR A 106 7.62 0.41 -4.18
CA TYR A 106 7.84 1.33 -3.07
C TYR A 106 6.53 1.81 -2.42
N ALA A 107 5.37 1.31 -2.84
CA ALA A 107 4.09 1.70 -2.28
C ALA A 107 3.69 0.83 -1.08
N MET A 108 3.03 1.43 -0.09
CA MET A 108 2.55 0.73 1.10
C MET A 108 1.66 -0.48 0.77
N PRO A 109 0.73 -0.46 -0.21
CA PRO A 109 -0.06 -1.63 -0.54
C PRO A 109 0.77 -2.87 -0.89
N THR A 110 1.95 -2.70 -1.51
CA THR A 110 2.87 -3.82 -1.77
C THR A 110 3.37 -4.45 -0.48
N ALA A 111 3.74 -3.63 0.51
CA ALA A 111 4.14 -4.11 1.84
C ALA A 111 3.00 -4.81 2.58
N LEU A 112 1.77 -4.29 2.49
CA LEU A 112 0.58 -4.86 3.13
C LEU A 112 0.24 -6.24 2.54
N ILE A 113 0.26 -6.35 1.21
CA ILE A 113 0.02 -7.60 0.48
C ILE A 113 1.03 -8.67 0.89
N GLU A 114 2.32 -8.31 1.00
CA GLU A 114 3.34 -9.25 1.44
C GLU A 114 3.19 -9.68 2.89
N ALA A 115 2.91 -8.73 3.78
CA ALA A 115 2.65 -9.04 5.18
C ALA A 115 1.41 -9.93 5.36
N ALA A 116 0.45 -9.87 4.42
CA ALA A 116 -0.71 -10.75 4.35
C ALA A 116 -0.46 -12.10 3.64
N GLY A 117 0.77 -12.35 3.16
CA GLY A 117 1.16 -13.60 2.48
C GLY A 117 0.89 -13.63 0.98
N GLY A 118 0.57 -12.50 0.36
CA GLY A 118 0.43 -12.36 -1.10
C GLY A 118 1.71 -11.84 -1.76
N LYS A 119 1.64 -11.66 -3.08
CA LYS A 119 2.67 -11.02 -3.89
C LYS A 119 2.01 -10.04 -4.87
N ASN A 120 2.38 -8.77 -4.79
CA ASN A 120 1.95 -7.79 -5.80
C ASN A 120 2.56 -8.15 -7.16
N ILE A 121 1.73 -8.31 -8.19
CA ILE A 121 2.19 -8.64 -9.54
C ILE A 121 2.99 -7.51 -10.19
N MET A 122 2.96 -6.28 -9.63
CA MET A 122 3.69 -5.11 -10.09
C MET A 122 4.87 -4.74 -9.17
N ASP A 123 5.35 -5.66 -8.32
CA ASP A 123 6.44 -5.42 -7.36
C ASP A 123 7.83 -5.23 -7.99
N GLU A 124 7.97 -5.45 -9.28
CA GLU A 124 9.20 -5.19 -10.04
C GLU A 124 9.33 -3.73 -10.49
N PHE A 125 8.20 -2.97 -10.52
CA PHE A 125 8.24 -1.55 -10.88
C PHE A 125 8.88 -0.73 -9.76
N GLU A 126 10.04 -0.17 -10.03
CA GLU A 126 10.81 0.67 -9.09
C GLU A 126 10.21 2.07 -8.91
N LYS A 127 8.92 2.09 -8.57
CA LYS A 127 8.12 3.29 -8.28
C LYS A 127 7.18 3.01 -7.10
N SER A 128 6.71 4.05 -6.42
CA SER A 128 5.62 3.91 -5.47
C SER A 128 4.31 3.63 -6.22
N TRP A 129 3.96 4.50 -7.15
CA TRP A 129 2.76 4.36 -7.96
C TRP A 129 3.09 4.56 -9.45
N ALA A 130 2.42 3.81 -10.32
CA ALA A 130 2.63 3.85 -11.77
C ALA A 130 1.33 3.58 -12.53
N THR A 131 1.23 4.17 -13.71
CA THR A 131 0.26 3.75 -14.72
C THR A 131 0.89 2.61 -15.52
N VAL A 132 0.13 1.53 -15.69
CA VAL A 132 0.49 0.36 -16.50
C VAL A 132 -0.57 0.13 -17.58
N ILE A 133 -0.43 -0.90 -18.41
CA ILE A 133 -1.43 -1.29 -19.41
C ILE A 133 -2.21 -2.52 -18.94
N TRP A 134 -3.48 -2.61 -19.33
CA TRP A 134 -4.35 -3.72 -18.93
C TRP A 134 -3.87 -5.08 -19.46
N GLU A 135 -3.25 -5.11 -20.64
CA GLU A 135 -2.67 -6.33 -21.23
C GLU A 135 -1.65 -6.97 -20.29
N GLU A 136 -0.85 -6.16 -19.62
CA GLU A 136 0.14 -6.64 -18.64
C GLU A 136 -0.54 -7.24 -17.40
N VAL A 137 -1.63 -6.65 -16.94
CA VAL A 137 -2.44 -7.18 -15.83
C VAL A 137 -3.06 -8.53 -16.23
N VAL A 138 -3.61 -8.62 -17.45
CA VAL A 138 -4.21 -9.86 -17.99
C VAL A 138 -3.15 -10.97 -18.12
N GLU A 139 -1.96 -10.64 -18.65
CA GLU A 139 -0.86 -11.60 -18.82
C GLU A 139 -0.36 -12.15 -17.47
N ARG A 140 -0.24 -11.28 -16.47
CA ARG A 140 0.21 -11.67 -15.12
C ARG A 140 -0.87 -12.40 -14.31
N ASN A 141 -2.09 -12.37 -14.75
CA ASN A 141 -3.24 -13.13 -14.26
C ASN A 141 -3.36 -13.14 -12.73
N PRO A 142 -3.74 -12.04 -12.08
CA PRO A 142 -3.89 -11.99 -10.63
C PRO A 142 -4.99 -12.92 -10.13
N GLU A 143 -4.77 -13.50 -8.95
CA GLU A 143 -5.73 -14.34 -8.22
C GLU A 143 -6.65 -13.54 -7.31
N VAL A 144 -6.21 -12.32 -6.95
CA VAL A 144 -6.98 -11.35 -6.13
C VAL A 144 -6.75 -9.95 -6.68
N VAL A 145 -7.79 -9.12 -6.69
CA VAL A 145 -7.70 -7.68 -6.94
C VAL A 145 -7.97 -6.93 -5.65
N VAL A 146 -7.01 -6.10 -5.24
CA VAL A 146 -7.17 -5.13 -4.16
C VAL A 146 -7.59 -3.81 -4.76
N ILE A 147 -8.80 -3.35 -4.46
CA ILE A 147 -9.32 -2.06 -4.90
C ILE A 147 -9.06 -1.03 -3.81
N VAL A 148 -8.40 0.08 -4.17
CA VAL A 148 -8.27 1.23 -3.28
C VAL A 148 -9.52 2.10 -3.45
N ASN A 149 -10.28 2.28 -2.36
CA ASN A 149 -11.46 3.16 -2.36
C ASN A 149 -11.02 4.61 -2.22
N TYR A 150 -10.76 5.22 -3.38
CA TYR A 150 -10.25 6.58 -3.50
C TYR A 150 -10.76 7.27 -4.77
N GLY A 151 -10.96 8.59 -4.68
CA GLY A 151 -11.44 9.41 -5.78
C GLY A 151 -12.97 9.37 -5.94
N ASP A 152 -13.45 9.84 -7.10
CA ASP A 152 -14.88 9.96 -7.38
C ASP A 152 -15.52 8.64 -7.81
N VAL A 153 -14.72 7.68 -8.28
CA VAL A 153 -15.18 6.35 -8.68
C VAL A 153 -15.12 5.41 -7.48
N THR A 154 -16.26 4.89 -7.08
CA THR A 154 -16.37 4.02 -5.90
C THR A 154 -15.71 2.65 -6.12
N ALA A 155 -15.37 1.95 -5.06
CA ALA A 155 -14.81 0.59 -5.13
C ALA A 155 -15.76 -0.36 -5.87
N GLU A 156 -17.08 -0.23 -5.68
CA GLU A 156 -18.07 -1.04 -6.38
C GLU A 156 -18.08 -0.77 -7.89
N GLN A 157 -18.00 0.49 -8.31
CA GLN A 157 -17.91 0.85 -9.73
C GLN A 157 -16.62 0.31 -10.37
N LYS A 158 -15.48 0.37 -9.66
CA LYS A 158 -14.21 -0.22 -10.11
C LYS A 158 -14.32 -1.74 -10.27
N ARG A 159 -14.96 -2.42 -9.32
CA ARG A 159 -15.23 -3.86 -9.41
C ARG A 159 -16.15 -4.17 -10.59
N GLU A 160 -17.27 -3.45 -10.74
CA GLU A 160 -18.21 -3.63 -11.84
C GLU A 160 -17.55 -3.43 -13.21
N PHE A 161 -16.71 -2.42 -13.35
CA PHE A 161 -15.90 -2.20 -14.56
C PHE A 161 -15.07 -3.43 -14.90
N MET A 162 -14.36 -4.02 -13.94
CA MET A 162 -13.56 -5.22 -14.19
C MET A 162 -14.41 -6.46 -14.47
N MET A 163 -15.53 -6.63 -13.76
CA MET A 163 -16.43 -7.77 -13.92
C MET A 163 -17.19 -7.75 -15.26
N SER A 164 -17.55 -6.58 -15.76
CA SER A 164 -18.33 -6.42 -16.98
C SER A 164 -17.49 -6.38 -18.27
N ASN A 165 -16.18 -6.17 -18.16
CA ASN A 165 -15.31 -6.06 -19.32
C ASN A 165 -14.87 -7.44 -19.86
N PRO A 166 -15.26 -7.80 -21.10
CA PRO A 166 -14.90 -9.11 -21.68
C PRO A 166 -13.39 -9.38 -21.76
N ALA A 167 -12.56 -8.32 -21.86
CA ALA A 167 -11.11 -8.45 -21.91
C ALA A 167 -10.53 -9.04 -20.60
N PHE A 168 -11.22 -8.88 -19.47
CA PHE A 168 -10.78 -9.35 -18.15
C PHE A 168 -11.41 -10.69 -17.75
N ALA A 169 -12.33 -11.23 -18.55
CA ALA A 169 -13.09 -12.43 -18.22
C ALA A 169 -12.19 -13.68 -17.95
N ASN A 170 -10.94 -13.65 -18.41
CA ASN A 170 -9.98 -14.74 -18.20
C ASN A 170 -9.08 -14.54 -16.97
N ILE A 171 -9.11 -13.40 -16.31
CA ILE A 171 -8.37 -13.15 -15.08
C ILE A 171 -8.95 -14.00 -13.94
N ASP A 172 -8.11 -14.74 -13.21
CA ASP A 172 -8.56 -15.64 -12.15
C ASP A 172 -9.34 -14.90 -11.05
N ALA A 173 -8.92 -13.70 -10.67
CA ALA A 173 -9.64 -12.86 -9.72
C ALA A 173 -11.06 -12.51 -10.19
N VAL A 174 -11.23 -12.22 -11.48
CA VAL A 174 -12.54 -11.88 -12.08
C VAL A 174 -13.42 -13.14 -12.15
N LYS A 175 -12.89 -14.27 -12.64
CA LYS A 175 -13.63 -15.54 -12.70
C LYS A 175 -14.18 -15.99 -11.35
N ASN A 176 -13.40 -15.77 -10.29
CA ASN A 176 -13.71 -16.27 -8.95
C ASN A 176 -14.29 -15.18 -8.04
N ASP A 177 -14.57 -13.99 -8.58
CA ASP A 177 -15.06 -12.82 -7.82
C ASP A 177 -14.21 -12.50 -6.60
N ARG A 178 -12.88 -12.56 -6.73
CA ARG A 178 -11.94 -12.34 -5.64
C ARG A 178 -11.45 -10.90 -5.63
N PHE A 179 -12.29 -10.03 -5.09
CA PHE A 179 -12.00 -8.62 -4.88
C PHE A 179 -11.97 -8.30 -3.38
N VAL A 180 -11.07 -7.45 -2.96
CA VAL A 180 -11.03 -6.91 -1.61
C VAL A 180 -10.81 -5.40 -1.67
N THR A 181 -11.56 -4.66 -0.89
CA THR A 181 -11.48 -3.20 -0.85
C THR A 181 -10.66 -2.77 0.36
N LEU A 182 -9.72 -1.86 0.14
CA LEU A 182 -9.06 -1.08 1.18
C LEU A 182 -9.49 0.37 1.07
N GLU A 183 -9.83 0.98 2.19
CA GLU A 183 -10.01 2.43 2.23
C GLU A 183 -8.67 3.14 1.98
N TYR A 184 -8.73 4.34 1.40
CA TYR A 184 -7.52 5.12 1.12
C TYR A 184 -6.58 5.24 2.33
N VAL A 185 -7.15 5.48 3.51
CA VAL A 185 -6.39 5.60 4.77
C VAL A 185 -5.78 4.27 5.26
N GLU A 186 -6.22 3.14 4.74
CA GLU A 186 -5.66 1.82 5.00
C GLU A 186 -4.54 1.48 4.02
N ALA A 187 -4.63 2.01 2.79
CA ALA A 187 -3.65 1.81 1.73
C ALA A 187 -2.44 2.76 1.83
N THR A 188 -2.51 3.78 2.70
CA THR A 188 -1.45 4.76 2.93
C THR A 188 -0.68 4.46 4.22
N PRO A 189 0.61 4.90 4.36
CA PRO A 189 1.38 4.64 5.58
C PRO A 189 0.70 5.17 6.84
N GLY A 190 0.46 4.29 7.80
CA GLY A 190 -0.14 4.69 9.08
C GLY A 190 -0.63 3.52 9.94
N PRO A 191 -1.14 3.81 11.15
CA PRO A 191 -1.60 2.78 12.10
C PRO A 191 -2.68 1.84 11.55
N ARG A 192 -3.46 2.28 10.55
CA ARG A 192 -4.49 1.43 9.90
C ARG A 192 -3.94 0.33 9.02
N ASN A 193 -2.64 0.36 8.74
CA ASN A 193 -1.99 -0.73 8.01
C ASN A 193 -2.13 -2.08 8.71
N ILE A 194 -2.23 -2.11 10.04
CA ILE A 194 -2.44 -3.35 10.81
C ILE A 194 -3.81 -3.97 10.49
N SER A 195 -4.88 -3.16 10.48
CA SER A 195 -6.21 -3.63 10.07
C SER A 195 -6.25 -4.04 8.61
N ALA A 196 -5.58 -3.28 7.74
CA ALA A 196 -5.48 -3.61 6.32
C ALA A 196 -4.84 -4.99 6.07
N ILE A 197 -3.73 -5.30 6.75
CA ILE A 197 -3.08 -6.61 6.66
C ILE A 197 -4.04 -7.72 7.07
N LYS A 198 -4.80 -7.53 8.16
CA LYS A 198 -5.79 -8.52 8.62
C LYS A 198 -6.93 -8.70 7.62
N THR A 199 -7.44 -7.61 7.05
CA THR A 199 -8.46 -7.64 5.99
C THR A 199 -7.97 -8.41 4.77
N LEU A 200 -6.75 -8.10 4.30
CA LEU A 200 -6.12 -8.79 3.17
C LEU A 200 -5.91 -10.28 3.46
N ALA A 201 -5.32 -10.62 4.60
CA ALA A 201 -5.08 -12.02 4.95
C ALA A 201 -6.39 -12.81 5.09
N GLY A 202 -7.44 -12.21 5.65
CA GLY A 202 -8.77 -12.80 5.69
C GLY A 202 -9.34 -13.07 4.30
N ALA A 203 -9.16 -12.14 3.34
CA ALA A 203 -9.57 -12.31 1.95
C ALA A 203 -8.70 -13.32 1.17
N PHE A 204 -7.44 -13.46 1.53
CA PHE A 204 -6.50 -14.37 0.86
C PHE A 204 -6.68 -15.83 1.32
N TRP A 205 -6.86 -16.05 2.62
CA TRP A 205 -6.75 -17.33 3.29
C TRP A 205 -7.99 -17.73 4.10
N GLY A 206 -8.94 -16.81 4.32
CA GLY A 206 -10.21 -17.10 4.97
C GLY A 206 -11.07 -18.01 4.09
N ASN A 207 -11.59 -19.09 4.70
CA ASN A 207 -12.57 -20.00 4.08
C ASN A 207 -13.96 -19.40 4.12
#